data_0d58068504710386b18e4e21e7d39a25
#
_entry.id   0d58068504710386b18e4e21e7d39a25
#
_cell.length_a   1.000
_cell.length_b   1.000
_cell.length_c   1.000
_cell.angle_alpha   90.00
_cell.angle_beta   90.00
_cell.angle_gamma   90.00
#
_symmetry.space_group_name_H-M   'P 1'
#
loop_
_entity.id
_entity.type
_entity.pdbx_description
1 polymer ?
#
loop_
_entity_poly.entity_id
_entity_poly.type
_entity_poly.pdbx_seq_one_letter_code
_entity_poly.pdbx_strand_id
1 'polypeptide(L)'
;MKFNVDKKHEHEAAAEKALADKDFKAAYYHTAKAAEFGLKLAEEHEGKIARSYLEDADGLIDYAKKLKEKYQKQLKAKKAEPEPTPADKIKTGEGDEATGAETKFEMTEKPDVRLDDVAGLDEVKRILRESVIKPFEQPDVYDRFGIRPGAGVLLYGPPGNGKTFVAKAIAGELNAAFFNVVLSEMKSKYVGDTEKNIAALFNEARRHERAVLFLDECDALLQRRGNQKVNAVNQFLVEVDGLRTNKNCMLLLLATNKPWVLDEAVTRAGRIGVHIYVGVPDEAARAGVIRYAMRNVPLHPSVDIDEIAARTKGYSGAELGADKEGSVCTEAKQCARRRQSKALEEARASGKTIALEEVVTMADFDSAITKIKPNTSADLLEKYIAFRDAHGDIPGVGEDDSEMGGD
;
A
#
# COMPACT_ATOMS: atom_id res chain seq x y z
N MET A 1 27.84 -12.42 -0.90
CA MET A 1 28.53 -12.96 -2.09
C MET A 1 27.79 -14.14 -2.71
N LYS A 2 27.82 -15.37 -2.17
CA LYS A 2 27.15 -16.55 -2.79
C LYS A 2 25.65 -16.31 -3.08
N PHE A 3 24.92 -15.71 -2.14
CA PHE A 3 23.49 -15.39 -2.29
C PHE A 3 23.20 -14.48 -3.51
N ASN A 4 23.95 -13.43 -3.73
CA ASN A 4 23.75 -12.50 -4.86
C ASN A 4 24.08 -13.16 -6.20
N VAL A 5 25.08 -14.07 -6.26
CA VAL A 5 25.41 -14.87 -7.44
C VAL A 5 24.27 -15.83 -7.77
N ASP A 6 23.80 -16.59 -6.77
CA ASP A 6 22.70 -17.55 -6.94
C ASP A 6 21.41 -16.86 -7.41
N LYS A 7 21.07 -15.70 -6.83
CA LYS A 7 19.90 -14.90 -7.22
C LYS A 7 20.02 -14.31 -8.62
N LYS A 8 21.20 -13.82 -9.01
CA LYS A 8 21.44 -13.34 -10.37
C LYS A 8 21.14 -14.45 -11.38
N HIS A 9 21.72 -15.64 -11.21
CA HIS A 9 21.49 -16.78 -12.10
C HIS A 9 20.05 -17.28 -12.10
N GLU A 10 19.37 -17.29 -10.95
CA GLU A 10 17.94 -17.62 -10.85
C GLU A 10 17.09 -16.69 -11.74
N HIS A 11 17.34 -15.40 -11.67
CA HIS A 11 16.62 -14.42 -12.49
C HIS A 11 17.02 -14.48 -13.98
N GLU A 12 18.26 -14.76 -14.32
CA GLU A 12 18.67 -14.98 -15.72
C GLU A 12 17.92 -16.18 -16.33
N ALA A 13 17.89 -17.31 -15.63
CA ALA A 13 17.16 -18.50 -16.08
C ALA A 13 15.65 -18.27 -16.19
N ALA A 14 15.06 -17.51 -15.25
CA ALA A 14 13.65 -17.14 -15.31
C ALA A 14 13.35 -16.19 -16.48
N ALA A 15 14.27 -15.28 -16.83
CA ALA A 15 14.14 -14.42 -17.99
C ALA A 15 14.19 -15.21 -19.32
N GLU A 16 15.09 -16.17 -19.44
CA GLU A 16 15.16 -17.05 -20.62
C GLU A 16 13.89 -17.87 -20.80
N LYS A 17 13.35 -18.44 -19.72
CA LYS A 17 12.07 -19.18 -19.74
C LYS A 17 10.93 -18.27 -20.19
N ALA A 18 10.80 -17.08 -19.61
CA ALA A 18 9.76 -16.12 -19.98
C ALA A 18 9.87 -15.69 -21.45
N LEU A 19 11.09 -15.60 -22.00
CA LEU A 19 11.32 -15.34 -23.44
C LEU A 19 10.84 -16.48 -24.32
N ALA A 20 11.10 -17.73 -23.93
CA ALA A 20 10.62 -18.90 -24.65
C ALA A 20 9.08 -18.92 -24.72
N ASP A 21 8.42 -18.51 -23.63
CA ASP A 21 6.98 -18.40 -23.51
C ASP A 21 6.40 -17.11 -24.16
N LYS A 22 7.26 -16.26 -24.75
CA LYS A 22 6.93 -14.94 -25.35
C LYS A 22 6.29 -13.97 -24.36
N ASP A 23 6.51 -14.17 -23.06
CA ASP A 23 6.10 -13.23 -22.02
C ASP A 23 7.16 -12.13 -21.85
N PHE A 24 7.06 -11.09 -22.68
CA PHE A 24 8.01 -9.97 -22.63
C PHE A 24 7.93 -9.14 -21.36
N LYS A 25 6.81 -9.21 -20.62
CA LYS A 25 6.66 -8.53 -19.31
C LYS A 25 7.50 -9.23 -18.24
N ALA A 26 7.33 -10.53 -18.10
CA ALA A 26 8.10 -11.34 -17.16
C ALA A 26 9.59 -11.35 -17.53
N ALA A 27 9.94 -11.50 -18.81
CA ALA A 27 11.31 -11.43 -19.29
C ALA A 27 11.98 -10.09 -18.94
N TYR A 28 11.29 -8.96 -19.16
CA TYR A 28 11.79 -7.63 -18.76
C TYR A 28 12.04 -7.57 -17.25
N TYR A 29 11.06 -8.01 -16.42
CA TYR A 29 11.18 -7.98 -14.96
C TYR A 29 12.39 -8.77 -14.47
N HIS A 30 12.53 -10.02 -14.91
CA HIS A 30 13.62 -10.88 -14.46
C HIS A 30 14.99 -10.40 -14.96
N THR A 31 15.09 -9.89 -16.19
CA THR A 31 16.33 -9.30 -16.70
C THR A 31 16.75 -8.06 -15.89
N ALA A 32 15.80 -7.19 -15.53
CA ALA A 32 16.08 -6.02 -14.70
C ALA A 32 16.54 -6.42 -13.29
N LYS A 33 15.96 -7.47 -12.71
CA LYS A 33 16.39 -8.01 -11.40
C LYS A 33 17.78 -8.66 -11.46
N ALA A 34 18.10 -9.39 -12.52
CA ALA A 34 19.44 -9.93 -12.71
C ALA A 34 20.50 -8.82 -12.79
N ALA A 35 20.19 -7.72 -13.48
CA ALA A 35 21.07 -6.55 -13.56
C ALA A 35 21.27 -5.91 -12.16
N GLU A 36 20.22 -5.77 -11.35
CA GLU A 36 20.32 -5.26 -9.98
C GLU A 36 21.28 -6.10 -9.12
N PHE A 37 21.20 -7.44 -9.20
CA PHE A 37 22.13 -8.32 -8.49
C PHE A 37 23.54 -8.25 -9.08
N GLY A 38 23.70 -8.04 -10.38
CA GLY A 38 24.99 -7.78 -11.02
C GLY A 38 25.68 -6.52 -10.47
N LEU A 39 24.93 -5.43 -10.31
CA LEU A 39 25.43 -4.19 -9.70
C LEU A 39 25.85 -4.41 -8.23
N LYS A 40 25.08 -5.11 -7.43
CA LYS A 40 25.43 -5.46 -6.04
C LYS A 40 26.70 -6.30 -5.97
N LEU A 41 26.90 -7.22 -6.91
CA LEU A 41 28.13 -8.01 -6.99
C LEU A 41 29.33 -7.14 -7.38
N ALA A 42 29.14 -6.13 -8.22
CA ALA A 42 30.20 -5.19 -8.55
C ALA A 42 30.61 -4.34 -7.33
N GLU A 43 29.66 -3.96 -6.46
CA GLU A 43 29.93 -3.25 -5.21
C GLU A 43 30.67 -4.12 -4.16
N GLU A 44 30.43 -5.44 -4.17
CA GLU A 44 31.09 -6.40 -3.26
C GLU A 44 32.53 -6.77 -3.66
N HIS A 45 33.02 -6.33 -4.84
CA HIS A 45 34.31 -6.69 -5.41
C HIS A 45 35.13 -5.46 -5.80
N GLU A 46 36.42 -5.67 -6.02
CA GLU A 46 37.35 -4.62 -6.48
C GLU A 46 38.10 -5.02 -7.76
N GLY A 47 38.63 -4.02 -8.46
CA GLY A 47 39.51 -4.21 -9.59
C GLY A 47 38.84 -4.81 -10.85
N LYS A 48 39.44 -5.82 -11.43
CA LYS A 48 38.97 -6.43 -12.69
C LYS A 48 37.65 -7.17 -12.53
N ILE A 49 37.40 -7.76 -11.37
CA ILE A 49 36.18 -8.54 -11.09
C ILE A 49 34.97 -7.60 -10.98
N ALA A 50 35.10 -6.48 -10.27
CA ALA A 50 34.06 -5.46 -10.20
C ALA A 50 33.70 -4.90 -11.58
N ARG A 51 34.72 -4.63 -12.42
CA ARG A 51 34.49 -4.16 -13.81
C ARG A 51 33.73 -5.17 -14.66
N SER A 52 34.06 -6.46 -14.53
CA SER A 52 33.35 -7.52 -15.24
C SER A 52 31.87 -7.60 -14.86
N TYR A 53 31.54 -7.47 -13.57
CA TYR A 53 30.15 -7.43 -13.12
C TYR A 53 29.41 -6.16 -13.55
N LEU A 54 30.09 -5.01 -13.63
CA LEU A 54 29.51 -3.77 -14.15
C LEU A 54 29.18 -3.88 -15.64
N GLU A 55 30.11 -4.36 -16.45
CA GLU A 55 29.92 -4.55 -17.90
C GLU A 55 28.75 -5.52 -18.19
N ASP A 56 28.64 -6.60 -17.41
CA ASP A 56 27.57 -7.57 -17.51
C ASP A 56 26.22 -6.98 -17.09
N ALA A 57 26.19 -6.23 -15.99
CA ALA A 57 24.99 -5.54 -15.52
C ALA A 57 24.51 -4.47 -16.53
N ASP A 58 25.41 -3.71 -17.13
CA ASP A 58 25.08 -2.72 -18.18
C ASP A 58 24.47 -3.42 -19.41
N GLY A 59 25.03 -4.56 -19.80
CA GLY A 59 24.48 -5.40 -20.88
C GLY A 59 23.04 -5.87 -20.59
N LEU A 60 22.79 -6.31 -19.37
CA LEU A 60 21.46 -6.72 -18.92
C LEU A 60 20.47 -5.53 -18.86
N ILE A 61 20.91 -4.35 -18.43
CA ILE A 61 20.09 -3.14 -18.42
C ILE A 61 19.66 -2.75 -19.84
N ASP A 62 20.59 -2.77 -20.80
CA ASP A 62 20.27 -2.44 -22.18
C ASP A 62 19.37 -3.49 -22.84
N TYR A 63 19.55 -4.74 -22.47
CA TYR A 63 18.64 -5.80 -22.91
C TYR A 63 17.25 -5.65 -22.31
N ALA A 64 17.13 -5.32 -21.03
CA ALA A 64 15.86 -5.02 -20.38
C ALA A 64 15.13 -3.85 -21.05
N LYS A 65 15.83 -2.77 -21.45
CA LYS A 65 15.23 -1.67 -22.22
C LYS A 65 14.61 -2.14 -23.54
N LYS A 66 15.31 -2.99 -24.28
CA LYS A 66 14.81 -3.58 -25.54
C LYS A 66 13.59 -4.47 -25.32
N LEU A 67 13.55 -5.23 -24.23
CA LEU A 67 12.40 -6.05 -23.87
C LEU A 67 11.19 -5.19 -23.48
N LYS A 68 11.41 -4.10 -22.77
CA LYS A 68 10.35 -3.12 -22.44
C LYS A 68 9.73 -2.52 -23.71
N GLU A 69 10.53 -2.18 -24.70
CA GLU A 69 10.03 -1.69 -26.00
C GLU A 69 9.21 -2.74 -26.75
N LYS A 70 9.67 -4.00 -26.75
CA LYS A 70 8.93 -5.12 -27.36
C LYS A 70 7.60 -5.33 -26.65
N TYR A 71 7.58 -5.29 -25.32
CA TYR A 71 6.36 -5.37 -24.53
C TYR A 71 5.39 -4.23 -24.86
N GLN A 72 5.87 -2.99 -24.94
CA GLN A 72 5.04 -1.85 -25.33
C GLN A 72 4.48 -1.95 -26.75
N LYS A 73 5.27 -2.47 -27.70
CA LYS A 73 4.81 -2.74 -29.08
C LYS A 73 3.70 -3.82 -29.11
N GLN A 74 3.87 -4.88 -28.30
CA GLN A 74 2.85 -5.94 -28.16
C GLN A 74 1.55 -5.40 -27.57
N LEU A 75 1.62 -4.52 -26.58
CA LEU A 75 0.45 -3.84 -26.00
C LEU A 75 -0.27 -2.93 -27.03
N LYS A 76 0.50 -2.21 -27.86
CA LYS A 76 -0.07 -1.37 -28.92
C LYS A 76 -0.71 -2.20 -30.05
N ALA A 77 -0.10 -3.34 -30.40
CA ALA A 77 -0.67 -4.26 -31.40
C ALA A 77 -1.99 -4.89 -30.92
N LYS A 78 -2.05 -5.34 -29.65
CA LYS A 78 -3.30 -5.85 -29.04
C LYS A 78 -4.41 -4.80 -28.94
N LYS A 79 -4.08 -3.50 -28.92
CA LYS A 79 -5.07 -2.40 -28.95
C LYS A 79 -5.53 -2.00 -30.36
N ALA A 80 -4.87 -2.48 -31.39
CA ALA A 80 -5.13 -2.13 -32.81
C ALA A 80 -5.97 -3.19 -33.56
N GLU A 81 -6.29 -4.33 -32.95
CA GLU A 81 -7.22 -5.30 -33.53
C GLU A 81 -8.67 -4.80 -33.40
N PRO A 82 -9.45 -4.71 -34.52
CA PRO A 82 -10.83 -4.27 -34.46
C PRO A 82 -11.70 -5.32 -33.76
N GLU A 83 -12.55 -4.87 -32.82
CA GLU A 83 -13.52 -5.72 -32.15
C GLU A 83 -14.49 -6.34 -33.18
N PRO A 84 -14.88 -7.64 -33.06
CA PRO A 84 -15.86 -8.27 -33.93
C PRO A 84 -17.24 -7.64 -33.75
N THR A 85 -17.88 -7.29 -34.86
CA THR A 85 -19.22 -6.73 -34.91
C THR A 85 -20.29 -7.72 -34.39
N PRO A 86 -21.46 -7.23 -33.91
CA PRO A 86 -22.47 -8.07 -33.24
C PRO A 86 -23.19 -9.12 -34.10
N ALA A 87 -22.87 -9.23 -35.40
CA ALA A 87 -23.59 -10.11 -36.34
C ALA A 87 -23.12 -11.58 -36.36
N ASP A 88 -21.98 -11.92 -35.76
CA ASP A 88 -21.40 -13.29 -35.85
C ASP A 88 -21.64 -14.18 -34.62
N LYS A 89 -22.53 -13.78 -33.71
CA LYS A 89 -22.82 -14.54 -32.48
C LYS A 89 -24.10 -15.35 -32.47
N ILE A 90 -24.52 -15.91 -33.62
CA ILE A 90 -25.59 -16.93 -33.63
C ILE A 90 -25.08 -18.12 -34.42
N LYS A 91 -24.40 -19.04 -33.80
CA LYS A 91 -24.40 -20.51 -34.02
C LYS A 91 -23.26 -21.16 -33.22
N THR A 92 -23.67 -22.18 -32.55
CA THR A 92 -22.99 -23.26 -31.85
C THR A 92 -22.86 -23.09 -30.34
N GLY A 93 -23.73 -23.84 -29.65
CA GLY A 93 -23.64 -24.16 -28.25
C GLY A 93 -22.59 -25.25 -28.00
N GLU A 94 -22.29 -25.41 -26.74
CA GLU A 94 -21.48 -26.43 -26.07
C GLU A 94 -20.00 -26.08 -25.85
N GLY A 95 -19.63 -26.02 -24.54
CA GLY A 95 -18.27 -26.07 -24.04
C GLY A 95 -17.83 -24.82 -23.27
N ASP A 96 -18.21 -24.75 -21.99
CA ASP A 96 -17.63 -23.84 -21.01
C ASP A 96 -16.14 -24.18 -20.79
N GLU A 97 -15.24 -23.52 -21.51
CA GLU A 97 -13.89 -23.29 -21.05
C GLU A 97 -13.72 -21.82 -20.73
N ALA A 98 -13.65 -21.53 -19.43
CA ALA A 98 -13.38 -20.21 -18.89
C ALA A 98 -12.00 -19.74 -19.39
N THR A 99 -12.00 -18.94 -20.46
CA THR A 99 -10.84 -18.15 -20.86
C THR A 99 -10.58 -17.12 -19.76
N GLY A 100 -9.48 -17.31 -19.01
CA GLY A 100 -9.06 -16.42 -17.95
C GLY A 100 -8.92 -14.99 -18.44
N ALA A 101 -9.86 -14.14 -18.04
CA ALA A 101 -9.66 -12.70 -18.09
C ALA A 101 -8.44 -12.41 -17.20
N GLU A 102 -7.37 -11.87 -17.78
CA GLU A 102 -6.21 -11.37 -17.03
C GLU A 102 -6.75 -10.40 -15.97
N THR A 103 -6.64 -10.82 -14.71
CA THR A 103 -7.06 -10.03 -13.56
C THR A 103 -6.26 -8.74 -13.55
N LYS A 104 -6.94 -7.62 -13.74
CA LYS A 104 -6.38 -6.26 -13.63
C LYS A 104 -6.06 -5.85 -12.18
N PHE A 105 -6.20 -6.78 -11.25
CA PHE A 105 -6.02 -6.52 -9.82
C PHE A 105 -4.62 -6.95 -9.42
N GLU A 106 -3.83 -6.02 -8.89
CA GLU A 106 -2.54 -6.34 -8.31
C GLU A 106 -2.78 -7.15 -7.04
N MET A 107 -2.58 -8.46 -7.16
CA MET A 107 -2.38 -9.31 -6.00
C MET A 107 -1.00 -8.94 -5.43
N THR A 108 -0.98 -8.19 -4.35
CA THR A 108 0.25 -7.95 -3.62
C THR A 108 0.61 -9.25 -2.91
N GLU A 109 1.86 -9.70 -3.02
CA GLU A 109 2.39 -10.77 -2.16
C GLU A 109 2.01 -10.47 -0.71
N LYS A 110 1.80 -11.53 0.09
CA LYS A 110 1.43 -11.40 1.51
C LYS A 110 2.30 -10.35 2.19
N PRO A 111 1.71 -9.32 2.82
CA PRO A 111 2.50 -8.27 3.45
C PRO A 111 3.30 -8.83 4.63
N ASP A 112 4.57 -8.45 4.75
CA ASP A 112 5.42 -8.81 5.90
C ASP A 112 5.17 -7.92 7.14
N VAL A 113 4.28 -6.93 7.02
CA VAL A 113 3.94 -5.96 8.07
C VAL A 113 2.89 -6.57 9.01
N ARG A 114 3.07 -6.40 10.34
CA ARG A 114 2.14 -6.86 11.37
C ARG A 114 1.55 -5.71 12.16
N LEU A 115 0.50 -5.99 12.97
CA LEU A 115 -0.14 -4.96 13.81
C LEU A 115 0.84 -4.34 14.83
N ASP A 116 1.86 -5.07 15.24
CA ASP A 116 2.88 -4.56 16.15
C ASP A 116 3.81 -3.53 15.50
N ASP A 117 3.91 -3.53 14.16
CA ASP A 117 4.65 -2.51 13.39
C ASP A 117 3.87 -1.19 13.24
N VAL A 118 2.57 -1.20 13.54
CA VAL A 118 1.73 0.01 13.52
C VAL A 118 1.99 0.79 14.81
N ALA A 119 2.52 1.99 14.68
CA ALA A 119 2.75 2.86 15.84
C ALA A 119 1.45 3.42 16.41
N GLY A 120 1.28 3.40 17.73
CA GLY A 120 0.07 3.83 18.42
C GLY A 120 -1.15 2.97 18.10
N LEU A 121 -2.36 3.55 18.17
CA LEU A 121 -3.64 2.89 17.89
C LEU A 121 -3.89 1.63 18.74
N ASP A 122 -3.42 1.60 20.00
CA ASP A 122 -3.44 0.38 20.82
C ASP A 122 -4.84 -0.16 21.09
N GLU A 123 -5.80 0.72 21.31
CA GLU A 123 -7.20 0.33 21.46
C GLU A 123 -7.78 -0.23 20.14
N VAL A 124 -7.46 0.41 19.01
CA VAL A 124 -7.83 -0.10 17.69
C VAL A 124 -7.23 -1.48 17.44
N LYS A 125 -5.94 -1.67 17.73
CA LYS A 125 -5.28 -2.97 17.60
C LYS A 125 -5.95 -4.03 18.45
N ARG A 126 -6.30 -3.68 19.70
CA ARG A 126 -7.02 -4.58 20.61
C ARG A 126 -8.36 -5.01 20.01
N ILE A 127 -9.15 -4.05 19.54
CA ILE A 127 -10.46 -4.32 18.94
C ILE A 127 -10.31 -5.11 17.64
N LEU A 128 -9.37 -4.78 16.76
CA LEU A 128 -9.09 -5.54 15.53
C LEU A 128 -8.72 -6.99 15.85
N ARG A 129 -7.90 -7.22 16.89
CA ARG A 129 -7.56 -8.59 17.32
C ARG A 129 -8.80 -9.34 17.82
N GLU A 130 -9.64 -8.70 18.62
CA GLU A 130 -10.83 -9.33 19.21
C GLU A 130 -11.94 -9.56 18.17
N SER A 131 -12.28 -8.54 17.39
CA SER A 131 -13.49 -8.53 16.55
C SER A 131 -13.23 -9.02 15.11
N VAL A 132 -11.98 -9.02 14.67
CA VAL A 132 -11.62 -9.35 13.27
C VAL A 132 -10.69 -10.56 13.23
N ILE A 133 -9.52 -10.50 13.87
CA ILE A 133 -8.47 -11.51 13.71
C ILE A 133 -8.88 -12.83 14.38
N LYS A 134 -9.27 -12.81 15.66
CA LYS A 134 -9.67 -14.02 16.38
C LYS A 134 -10.81 -14.80 15.70
N PRO A 135 -11.88 -14.17 15.19
CA PRO A 135 -12.91 -14.90 14.43
C PRO A 135 -12.36 -15.59 13.17
N PHE A 136 -11.34 -15.01 12.52
CA PHE A 136 -10.69 -15.63 11.37
C PHE A 136 -9.77 -16.79 11.75
N GLU A 137 -9.10 -16.72 12.91
CA GLU A 137 -8.21 -17.76 13.39
C GLU A 137 -8.95 -18.96 13.96
N GLN A 138 -10.10 -18.71 14.59
CA GLN A 138 -10.90 -19.72 15.32
C GLN A 138 -12.37 -19.74 14.86
N PRO A 139 -12.66 -19.94 13.57
CA PRO A 139 -14.00 -19.84 13.01
C PRO A 139 -15.00 -20.77 13.71
N ASP A 140 -14.59 -22.01 14.03
CA ASP A 140 -15.46 -23.00 14.69
C ASP A 140 -15.96 -22.57 16.08
N VAL A 141 -15.14 -21.80 16.81
CA VAL A 141 -15.50 -21.29 18.12
C VAL A 141 -16.55 -20.19 17.97
N TYR A 142 -16.31 -19.25 17.07
CA TYR A 142 -17.17 -18.10 16.86
C TYR A 142 -18.50 -18.47 16.19
N ASP A 143 -18.51 -19.45 15.28
CA ASP A 143 -19.74 -19.98 14.65
C ASP A 143 -20.73 -20.55 15.69
N ARG A 144 -20.23 -21.16 16.78
CA ARG A 144 -21.09 -21.65 17.89
C ARG A 144 -21.84 -20.51 18.62
N PHE A 145 -21.28 -19.30 18.58
CA PHE A 145 -21.90 -18.09 19.13
C PHE A 145 -22.66 -17.29 18.07
N GLY A 146 -22.76 -17.80 16.83
CA GLY A 146 -23.40 -17.09 15.72
C GLY A 146 -22.58 -15.92 15.18
N ILE A 147 -21.31 -15.80 15.58
CA ILE A 147 -20.38 -14.77 15.13
C ILE A 147 -19.59 -15.36 13.95
N ARG A 148 -19.81 -14.84 12.75
CA ARG A 148 -19.11 -15.30 11.55
C ARG A 148 -17.89 -14.44 11.24
N PRO A 149 -16.74 -15.05 10.87
CA PRO A 149 -15.65 -14.31 10.29
C PRO A 149 -16.09 -13.67 8.96
N GLY A 150 -15.53 -12.52 8.61
CA GLY A 150 -15.89 -11.81 7.37
C GLY A 150 -16.70 -10.55 7.59
N ALA A 151 -16.61 -9.94 8.76
CA ALA A 151 -17.14 -8.60 8.98
C ALA A 151 -16.40 -7.60 8.09
N GLY A 152 -17.15 -6.67 7.49
CA GLY A 152 -16.54 -5.51 6.82
C GLY A 152 -16.08 -4.49 7.86
N VAL A 153 -14.92 -3.91 7.64
CA VAL A 153 -14.34 -2.84 8.47
C VAL A 153 -14.18 -1.58 7.62
N LEU A 154 -14.62 -0.44 8.14
CA LEU A 154 -14.38 0.87 7.56
C LEU A 154 -13.25 1.57 8.33
N LEU A 155 -12.15 1.84 7.64
CA LEU A 155 -11.07 2.70 8.12
C LEU A 155 -11.31 4.12 7.58
N TYR A 156 -11.50 5.09 8.44
CA TYR A 156 -11.72 6.47 8.00
C TYR A 156 -10.89 7.46 8.81
N GLY A 157 -10.65 8.65 8.26
CA GLY A 157 -9.86 9.68 8.93
C GLY A 157 -9.06 10.52 7.94
N PRO A 158 -8.31 11.51 8.42
CA PRO A 158 -7.52 12.39 7.59
C PRO A 158 -6.56 11.65 6.65
N PRO A 159 -6.23 12.20 5.48
CA PRO A 159 -5.28 11.59 4.56
C PRO A 159 -3.88 11.52 5.19
N GLY A 160 -3.14 10.48 4.83
CA GLY A 160 -1.76 10.33 5.27
C GLY A 160 -1.56 9.70 6.66
N ASN A 161 -2.61 9.28 7.37
CA ASN A 161 -2.50 8.68 8.71
C ASN A 161 -2.42 7.15 8.72
N GLY A 162 -2.01 6.53 7.62
CA GLY A 162 -1.65 5.12 7.63
C GLY A 162 -2.80 4.12 7.48
N LYS A 163 -4.01 4.51 7.02
CA LYS A 163 -5.13 3.57 6.78
C LYS A 163 -4.71 2.37 5.93
N THR A 164 -4.01 2.59 4.84
CA THR A 164 -3.47 1.54 3.98
C THR A 164 -2.41 0.68 4.69
N PHE A 165 -1.62 1.28 5.58
CA PHE A 165 -0.62 0.56 6.38
C PHE A 165 -1.28 -0.36 7.41
N VAL A 166 -2.32 0.11 8.10
CA VAL A 166 -3.16 -0.70 8.99
C VAL A 166 -3.80 -1.87 8.25
N ALA A 167 -4.33 -1.63 7.05
CA ALA A 167 -4.91 -2.71 6.23
C ALA A 167 -3.88 -3.78 5.84
N LYS A 168 -2.66 -3.38 5.47
CA LYS A 168 -1.55 -4.31 5.20
C LYS A 168 -1.16 -5.10 6.47
N ALA A 169 -1.12 -4.44 7.62
CA ALA A 169 -0.79 -5.07 8.89
C ALA A 169 -1.83 -6.13 9.29
N ILE A 170 -3.12 -5.87 9.08
CA ILE A 170 -4.19 -6.86 9.28
C ILE A 170 -3.99 -8.07 8.36
N ALA A 171 -3.69 -7.84 7.07
CA ALA A 171 -3.48 -8.93 6.12
C ALA A 171 -2.25 -9.78 6.45
N GLY A 172 -1.16 -9.14 6.91
CA GLY A 172 0.05 -9.83 7.37
C GLY A 172 -0.19 -10.66 8.63
N GLU A 173 -0.97 -10.13 9.60
CA GLU A 173 -1.36 -10.86 10.80
C GLU A 173 -2.18 -12.12 10.47
N LEU A 174 -3.14 -12.00 9.54
CA LEU A 174 -3.98 -13.09 9.08
C LEU A 174 -3.28 -14.08 8.14
N ASN A 175 -2.07 -13.77 7.68
CA ASN A 175 -1.36 -14.53 6.64
C ASN A 175 -2.26 -14.76 5.40
N ALA A 176 -3.04 -13.75 5.01
CA ALA A 176 -4.04 -13.80 3.96
C ALA A 176 -3.52 -13.23 2.63
N ALA A 177 -4.11 -13.62 1.52
CA ALA A 177 -3.91 -12.96 0.23
C ALA A 177 -4.44 -11.53 0.31
N PHE A 178 -3.63 -10.55 -0.08
CA PHE A 178 -3.97 -9.14 0.03
C PHE A 178 -4.25 -8.54 -1.35
N PHE A 179 -5.49 -8.09 -1.54
CA PHE A 179 -5.93 -7.39 -2.73
C PHE A 179 -6.06 -5.91 -2.42
N ASN A 180 -5.14 -5.10 -2.95
CA ASN A 180 -5.19 -3.65 -2.80
C ASN A 180 -5.79 -3.03 -4.06
N VAL A 181 -6.98 -2.46 -3.93
CA VAL A 181 -7.73 -1.89 -5.05
C VAL A 181 -8.13 -0.45 -4.75
N VAL A 182 -7.70 0.46 -5.61
CA VAL A 182 -8.13 1.86 -5.57
C VAL A 182 -9.39 1.99 -6.42
N LEU A 183 -10.54 2.22 -5.77
CA LEU A 183 -11.84 2.23 -6.46
C LEU A 183 -12.00 3.38 -7.47
N SER A 184 -11.24 4.46 -7.33
CA SER A 184 -11.20 5.54 -8.33
C SER A 184 -10.67 5.07 -9.69
N GLU A 185 -9.77 4.07 -9.71
CA GLU A 185 -9.18 3.50 -10.92
C GLU A 185 -10.08 2.47 -11.61
N MET A 186 -11.05 1.91 -10.88
CA MET A 186 -12.02 0.95 -11.43
C MET A 186 -13.11 1.59 -12.28
N LYS A 187 -13.22 2.91 -12.28
CA LYS A 187 -14.21 3.63 -13.08
C LYS A 187 -13.91 3.45 -14.58
N SER A 188 -14.78 2.74 -15.28
CA SER A 188 -14.75 2.65 -16.74
C SER A 188 -15.55 3.78 -17.37
N LYS A 189 -15.19 4.12 -18.62
CA LYS A 189 -15.99 5.04 -19.46
C LYS A 189 -17.28 4.39 -19.98
N TYR A 190 -17.40 3.07 -19.88
CA TYR A 190 -18.53 2.31 -20.39
C TYR A 190 -19.47 1.86 -19.27
N VAL A 191 -20.76 1.95 -19.51
CA VAL A 191 -21.81 1.49 -18.58
C VAL A 191 -21.75 -0.03 -18.45
N GLY A 192 -21.74 -0.55 -17.21
CA GLY A 192 -21.72 -1.99 -16.91
C GLY A 192 -20.33 -2.60 -16.69
N ASP A 193 -19.24 -1.95 -17.08
CA ASP A 193 -17.89 -2.49 -16.86
C ASP A 193 -17.46 -2.39 -15.40
N THR A 194 -17.89 -1.34 -14.70
CA THR A 194 -17.59 -1.17 -13.26
C THR A 194 -18.22 -2.29 -12.44
N GLU A 195 -19.48 -2.66 -12.73
CA GLU A 195 -20.19 -3.76 -12.07
C GLU A 195 -19.50 -5.11 -12.32
N LYS A 196 -19.09 -5.37 -13.57
CA LYS A 196 -18.34 -6.58 -13.94
C LYS A 196 -16.98 -6.63 -13.22
N ASN A 197 -16.30 -5.50 -13.13
CA ASN A 197 -15.01 -5.42 -12.43
C ASN A 197 -15.16 -5.70 -10.93
N ILE A 198 -16.22 -5.18 -10.28
CA ILE A 198 -16.53 -5.48 -8.88
C ILE A 198 -16.77 -6.99 -8.71
N ALA A 199 -17.64 -7.59 -9.52
CA ALA A 199 -17.92 -9.02 -9.43
C ALA A 199 -16.66 -9.87 -9.69
N ALA A 200 -15.84 -9.52 -10.67
CA ALA A 200 -14.60 -10.22 -10.97
C ALA A 200 -13.60 -10.15 -9.81
N LEU A 201 -13.49 -8.99 -9.15
CA LEU A 201 -12.62 -8.79 -7.97
C LEU A 201 -13.03 -9.69 -6.81
N PHE A 202 -14.32 -9.70 -6.46
CA PHE A 202 -14.82 -10.56 -5.39
C PHE A 202 -14.69 -12.05 -5.74
N ASN A 203 -14.92 -12.43 -7.00
CA ASN A 203 -14.75 -13.81 -7.45
C ASN A 203 -13.28 -14.25 -7.38
N GLU A 204 -12.33 -13.37 -7.72
CA GLU A 204 -10.91 -13.67 -7.58
C GLU A 204 -10.50 -13.85 -6.11
N ALA A 205 -10.94 -12.94 -5.25
CA ALA A 205 -10.66 -13.04 -3.83
C ALA A 205 -11.24 -14.34 -3.20
N ARG A 206 -12.43 -14.80 -3.66
CA ARG A 206 -13.05 -16.06 -3.20
C ARG A 206 -12.28 -17.33 -3.59
N ARG A 207 -11.33 -17.26 -4.52
CA ARG A 207 -10.47 -18.41 -4.88
C ARG A 207 -9.41 -18.71 -3.84
N HIS A 208 -9.15 -17.79 -2.94
CA HIS A 208 -8.19 -17.94 -1.86
C HIS A 208 -8.87 -18.45 -0.59
N GLU A 209 -8.17 -19.29 0.14
CA GLU A 209 -8.65 -19.83 1.44
C GLU A 209 -8.88 -18.70 2.45
N ARG A 210 -7.94 -17.74 2.48
CA ARG A 210 -8.02 -16.51 3.27
C ARG A 210 -7.66 -15.32 2.40
N ALA A 211 -8.54 -14.34 2.34
CA ALA A 211 -8.34 -13.13 1.55
C ALA A 211 -8.70 -11.88 2.37
N VAL A 212 -7.90 -10.84 2.21
CA VAL A 212 -8.21 -9.48 2.63
C VAL A 212 -8.38 -8.63 1.39
N LEU A 213 -9.59 -8.15 1.17
CA LEU A 213 -9.94 -7.25 0.10
C LEU A 213 -9.96 -5.82 0.64
N PHE A 214 -8.94 -5.05 0.30
CA PHE A 214 -8.80 -3.66 0.70
C PHE A 214 -9.18 -2.74 -0.45
N LEU A 215 -10.24 -1.94 -0.23
CA LEU A 215 -10.76 -0.99 -1.19
C LEU A 215 -10.46 0.43 -0.71
N ASP A 216 -9.41 1.02 -1.28
CA ASP A 216 -9.02 2.39 -0.96
C ASP A 216 -9.86 3.41 -1.74
N GLU A 217 -9.97 4.62 -1.21
CA GLU A 217 -10.78 5.72 -1.76
C GLU A 217 -12.22 5.27 -2.08
N CYS A 218 -12.83 4.49 -1.18
CA CYS A 218 -14.13 3.89 -1.42
C CYS A 218 -15.25 4.93 -1.64
N ASP A 219 -15.08 6.16 -1.16
CA ASP A 219 -15.98 7.28 -1.44
C ASP A 219 -16.04 7.62 -2.93
N ALA A 220 -15.04 7.26 -3.74
CA ALA A 220 -15.09 7.46 -5.18
C ALA A 220 -16.26 6.73 -5.84
N LEU A 221 -16.62 5.55 -5.35
CA LEU A 221 -17.65 4.67 -5.94
C LEU A 221 -18.90 4.54 -5.05
N LEU A 222 -18.73 4.49 -3.73
CA LEU A 222 -19.79 4.15 -2.76
C LEU A 222 -20.47 5.38 -2.13
N GLN A 223 -20.55 6.50 -2.87
CA GLN A 223 -21.21 7.73 -2.43
C GLN A 223 -22.73 7.61 -2.42
N ARG A 224 -23.39 8.44 -1.56
CA ARG A 224 -24.85 8.68 -1.62
C ARG A 224 -25.29 9.02 -3.04
N ARG A 225 -26.47 8.57 -3.42
CA ARG A 225 -26.99 8.44 -4.78
C ARG A 225 -26.98 9.75 -5.59
N GLY A 226 -26.25 9.74 -6.71
CA GLY A 226 -26.51 10.55 -7.89
C GLY A 226 -26.80 9.58 -9.05
N ASN A 227 -27.65 10.00 -10.01
CA ASN A 227 -28.34 9.14 -10.99
C ASN A 227 -27.50 8.15 -11.83
N GLN A 228 -26.18 8.19 -11.81
CA GLN A 228 -25.32 7.32 -12.63
C GLN A 228 -24.53 6.24 -11.85
N LYS A 229 -24.55 6.24 -10.50
CA LYS A 229 -23.76 5.31 -9.67
C LYS A 229 -24.56 4.22 -8.97
N VAL A 230 -25.89 4.20 -9.16
CA VAL A 230 -26.80 3.30 -8.45
C VAL A 230 -26.45 1.82 -8.69
N ASN A 231 -26.05 1.47 -9.91
CA ASN A 231 -25.79 0.07 -10.28
C ASN A 231 -24.52 -0.46 -9.62
N ALA A 232 -23.43 0.31 -9.61
CA ALA A 232 -22.16 -0.11 -9.02
C ALA A 232 -22.28 -0.29 -7.49
N VAL A 233 -22.99 0.63 -6.80
CA VAL A 233 -23.30 0.48 -5.37
C VAL A 233 -24.14 -0.76 -5.12
N ASN A 234 -25.19 -0.98 -5.92
CA ASN A 234 -26.03 -2.16 -5.78
C ASN A 234 -25.26 -3.46 -6.02
N GLN A 235 -24.40 -3.52 -7.06
CA GLN A 235 -23.54 -4.69 -7.29
C GLN A 235 -22.61 -4.93 -6.11
N PHE A 236 -21.96 -3.89 -5.58
CA PHE A 236 -21.13 -3.98 -4.40
C PHE A 236 -21.90 -4.55 -3.20
N LEU A 237 -23.12 -4.05 -2.94
CA LEU A 237 -23.95 -4.53 -1.84
C LEU A 237 -24.35 -6.01 -2.01
N VAL A 238 -24.62 -6.46 -3.22
CA VAL A 238 -24.90 -7.89 -3.52
C VAL A 238 -23.68 -8.75 -3.19
N GLU A 239 -22.48 -8.31 -3.58
CA GLU A 239 -21.25 -9.04 -3.29
C GLU A 239 -20.95 -9.11 -1.77
N VAL A 240 -21.17 -8.00 -1.05
CA VAL A 240 -20.99 -7.93 0.41
C VAL A 240 -22.00 -8.83 1.14
N ASP A 241 -23.27 -8.81 0.73
CA ASP A 241 -24.28 -9.69 1.30
C ASP A 241 -23.95 -11.17 1.03
N GLY A 242 -23.35 -11.47 -0.14
CA GLY A 242 -22.87 -12.80 -0.50
C GLY A 242 -21.70 -13.31 0.35
N LEU A 243 -20.91 -12.44 1.00
CA LEU A 243 -19.83 -12.88 1.89
C LEU A 243 -20.34 -13.66 3.11
N ARG A 244 -21.54 -13.36 3.57
CA ARG A 244 -22.14 -14.01 4.75
C ARG A 244 -22.54 -15.47 4.51
N THR A 245 -22.70 -15.86 3.26
CA THR A 245 -23.13 -17.22 2.87
C THR A 245 -21.95 -18.09 2.43
N ASN A 246 -20.78 -17.51 2.27
CA ASN A 246 -19.61 -18.21 1.76
C ASN A 246 -18.77 -18.83 2.89
N LYS A 247 -18.26 -20.06 2.66
CA LYS A 247 -17.38 -20.76 3.61
C LYS A 247 -15.96 -20.23 3.63
N ASN A 248 -15.56 -19.44 2.64
CA ASN A 248 -14.21 -18.88 2.56
C ASN A 248 -14.07 -17.67 3.48
N CYS A 249 -13.00 -17.62 4.24
CA CYS A 249 -12.71 -16.50 5.13
C CYS A 249 -12.21 -15.30 4.32
N MET A 250 -13.11 -14.36 3.99
CA MET A 250 -12.79 -13.10 3.34
C MET A 250 -13.09 -11.94 4.26
N LEU A 251 -12.10 -11.08 4.49
CA LEU A 251 -12.23 -9.82 5.20
C LEU A 251 -12.30 -8.68 4.19
N LEU A 252 -13.33 -7.85 4.31
CA LEU A 252 -13.49 -6.65 3.52
C LEU A 252 -13.06 -5.44 4.35
N LEU A 253 -12.04 -4.71 3.87
CA LEU A 253 -11.56 -3.47 4.45
C LEU A 253 -11.87 -2.33 3.48
N LEU A 254 -12.63 -1.34 3.92
CA LEU A 254 -12.86 -0.10 3.18
C LEU A 254 -12.01 1.01 3.78
N ALA A 255 -11.46 1.89 2.95
CA ALA A 255 -10.81 3.11 3.41
C ALA A 255 -11.38 4.34 2.72
N THR A 256 -11.57 5.42 3.49
CA THR A 256 -12.03 6.71 2.96
C THR A 256 -11.48 7.89 3.77
N ASN A 257 -11.28 9.00 3.08
CA ASN A 257 -11.01 10.29 3.71
C ASN A 257 -12.30 11.13 3.88
N LYS A 258 -13.46 10.62 3.44
CA LYS A 258 -14.74 11.36 3.48
C LYS A 258 -15.89 10.44 3.88
N PRO A 259 -15.94 9.96 5.15
CA PRO A 259 -16.94 8.99 5.57
C PRO A 259 -18.39 9.51 5.46
N TRP A 260 -18.60 10.80 5.64
CA TRP A 260 -19.92 11.47 5.56
C TRP A 260 -20.57 11.48 4.17
N VAL A 261 -19.83 11.12 3.10
CA VAL A 261 -20.39 11.04 1.74
C VAL A 261 -20.82 9.64 1.36
N LEU A 262 -20.46 8.62 2.13
CA LEU A 262 -20.81 7.24 1.85
C LEU A 262 -22.31 6.98 1.90
N ASP A 263 -22.79 6.04 1.08
CA ASP A 263 -24.17 5.59 1.12
C ASP A 263 -24.42 4.83 2.42
N GLU A 264 -25.47 5.20 3.15
CA GLU A 264 -25.85 4.56 4.42
C GLU A 264 -26.11 3.06 4.30
N ALA A 265 -26.51 2.59 3.11
CA ALA A 265 -26.69 1.17 2.85
C ALA A 265 -25.38 0.37 2.96
N VAL A 266 -24.24 1.00 2.72
CA VAL A 266 -22.91 0.39 2.83
C VAL A 266 -22.51 0.23 4.30
N THR A 267 -22.76 1.26 5.13
CA THR A 267 -22.32 1.34 6.53
C THR A 267 -23.32 0.74 7.52
N ARG A 268 -24.45 0.17 7.02
CA ARG A 268 -25.43 -0.47 7.90
C ARG A 268 -24.87 -1.67 8.65
N ALA A 269 -25.35 -1.84 9.89
CA ALA A 269 -25.09 -3.03 10.70
C ALA A 269 -25.38 -4.31 9.90
N GLY A 270 -24.45 -5.25 9.96
CA GLY A 270 -24.53 -6.49 9.21
C GLY A 270 -23.81 -6.50 7.85
N ARG A 271 -23.32 -5.36 7.36
CA ARG A 271 -22.43 -5.24 6.20
C ARG A 271 -21.06 -4.78 6.65
N ILE A 272 -20.84 -3.48 6.73
CA ILE A 272 -19.63 -2.89 7.29
C ILE A 272 -19.96 -2.45 8.71
N GLY A 273 -19.81 -3.36 9.67
CA GLY A 273 -20.29 -3.17 11.05
C GLY A 273 -19.25 -2.62 12.01
N VAL A 274 -17.98 -2.58 11.62
CA VAL A 274 -16.89 -2.05 12.45
C VAL A 274 -16.35 -0.81 11.78
N HIS A 275 -16.47 0.34 12.44
CA HIS A 275 -15.94 1.60 11.96
C HIS A 275 -14.78 2.02 12.85
N ILE A 276 -13.64 2.35 12.26
CA ILE A 276 -12.41 2.69 12.94
C ILE A 276 -11.92 4.04 12.48
N TYR A 277 -11.85 4.97 13.40
CA TYR A 277 -11.23 6.27 13.16
C TYR A 277 -9.69 6.14 13.24
N VAL A 278 -9.01 6.53 12.18
CA VAL A 278 -7.55 6.61 12.11
C VAL A 278 -7.17 8.09 12.07
N GLY A 279 -7.05 8.66 13.26
CA GLY A 279 -6.78 10.09 13.49
C GLY A 279 -5.33 10.49 13.29
N VAL A 280 -5.02 11.73 13.63
CA VAL A 280 -3.65 12.25 13.66
C VAL A 280 -2.88 11.53 14.78
N PRO A 281 -1.63 11.10 14.57
CA PRO A 281 -0.88 10.34 15.57
C PRO A 281 -0.57 11.19 16.80
N ASP A 282 -0.78 10.63 17.99
CA ASP A 282 -0.31 11.18 19.25
C ASP A 282 1.24 11.18 19.33
N GLU A 283 1.81 11.74 20.39
CA GLU A 283 3.27 11.87 20.52
C GLU A 283 3.99 10.52 20.48
N ALA A 284 3.47 9.51 21.16
CA ALA A 284 4.04 8.17 21.17
C ALA A 284 3.97 7.51 19.78
N ALA A 285 2.85 7.67 19.09
CA ALA A 285 2.67 7.19 17.72
C ALA A 285 3.60 7.92 16.75
N ARG A 286 3.79 9.26 16.88
CA ARG A 286 4.74 10.02 16.06
C ARG A 286 6.18 9.50 16.26
N ALA A 287 6.58 9.30 17.51
CA ALA A 287 7.89 8.69 17.81
C ALA A 287 8.05 7.31 17.16
N GLY A 288 7.00 6.47 17.22
CA GLY A 288 6.98 5.16 16.56
C GLY A 288 7.09 5.24 15.05
N VAL A 289 6.37 6.15 14.41
CA VAL A 289 6.46 6.40 12.96
C VAL A 289 7.89 6.81 12.57
N ILE A 290 8.51 7.71 13.32
CA ILE A 290 9.88 8.17 13.06
C ILE A 290 10.87 7.02 13.24
N ARG A 291 10.76 6.23 14.34
CA ARG A 291 11.62 5.05 14.58
C ARG A 291 11.49 4.03 13.44
N TYR A 292 10.28 3.74 12.99
CA TYR A 292 10.05 2.85 11.86
C TYR A 292 10.67 3.38 10.57
N ALA A 293 10.48 4.66 10.28
CA ALA A 293 11.00 5.32 9.08
C ALA A 293 12.54 5.40 9.04
N MET A 294 13.18 5.45 10.21
CA MET A 294 14.62 5.58 10.35
C MET A 294 15.33 4.28 10.76
N ARG A 295 14.63 3.14 10.88
CA ARG A 295 15.16 1.88 11.38
C ARG A 295 16.42 1.36 10.69
N ASN A 296 16.59 1.70 9.39
CA ASN A 296 17.73 1.28 8.58
C ASN A 296 18.67 2.45 8.24
N VAL A 297 18.57 3.57 8.97
CA VAL A 297 19.35 4.79 8.70
C VAL A 297 20.27 5.03 9.89
N PRO A 298 21.58 5.20 9.68
CA PRO A 298 22.49 5.53 10.78
C PRO A 298 22.16 6.91 11.34
N LEU A 299 21.87 6.96 12.63
CA LEU A 299 21.60 8.18 13.37
C LEU A 299 22.79 8.54 14.25
N HIS A 300 23.09 9.83 14.33
CA HIS A 300 24.06 10.34 15.30
C HIS A 300 23.50 10.17 16.74
N PRO A 301 24.32 9.88 17.75
CA PRO A 301 23.87 9.71 19.14
C PRO A 301 23.12 10.92 19.74
N SER A 302 23.28 12.10 19.15
CA SER A 302 22.53 13.32 19.57
C SER A 302 21.10 13.38 19.09
N VAL A 303 20.65 12.43 18.24
CA VAL A 303 19.26 12.43 17.74
C VAL A 303 18.34 11.88 18.82
N ASP A 304 17.47 12.74 19.31
CA ASP A 304 16.41 12.38 20.24
C ASP A 304 15.08 12.32 19.48
N ILE A 305 14.58 11.10 19.26
CA ILE A 305 13.34 10.87 18.51
C ILE A 305 12.13 11.37 19.30
N ASP A 306 12.15 11.30 20.61
CA ASP A 306 11.04 11.71 21.45
C ASP A 306 10.94 13.25 21.45
N GLU A 307 12.08 13.98 21.47
CA GLU A 307 12.09 15.44 21.25
C GLU A 307 11.53 15.81 19.86
N ILE A 308 11.90 15.08 18.79
CA ILE A 308 11.37 15.30 17.45
C ILE A 308 9.87 15.08 17.43
N ALA A 309 9.36 14.02 18.09
CA ALA A 309 7.94 13.73 18.20
C ALA A 309 7.18 14.82 18.95
N ALA A 310 7.71 15.34 20.05
CA ALA A 310 7.11 16.46 20.80
C ALA A 310 6.96 17.72 19.92
N ARG A 311 7.97 18.01 19.11
CA ARG A 311 8.03 19.21 18.22
C ARG A 311 7.20 19.08 16.94
N THR A 312 6.67 17.91 16.64
CA THR A 312 5.89 17.62 15.43
C THR A 312 4.41 17.39 15.73
N LYS A 313 3.85 18.04 16.75
CA LYS A 313 2.41 18.02 17.05
C LYS A 313 1.58 18.40 15.82
N GLY A 314 0.51 17.64 15.53
CA GLY A 314 -0.38 17.86 14.40
C GLY A 314 0.11 17.34 13.04
N TYR A 315 1.30 16.74 12.98
CA TYR A 315 1.77 16.12 11.73
C TYR A 315 1.12 14.76 11.51
N SER A 316 0.72 14.51 10.27
CA SER A 316 0.24 13.19 9.85
C SER A 316 1.39 12.17 9.73
N GLY A 317 1.06 10.88 9.71
CA GLY A 317 2.04 9.83 9.50
C GLY A 317 2.82 9.96 8.18
N ALA A 318 2.17 10.47 7.12
CA ALA A 318 2.81 10.71 5.82
C ALA A 318 3.77 11.89 5.83
N GLU A 319 3.50 12.92 6.64
CA GLU A 319 4.39 14.07 6.79
C GLU A 319 5.62 13.74 7.65
N LEU A 320 5.52 12.75 8.52
CA LEU A 320 6.63 12.27 9.35
C LEU A 320 7.45 11.19 8.65
N GLY A 321 6.79 10.24 7.98
CA GLY A 321 7.36 8.97 7.52
C GLY A 321 8.41 9.07 6.43
N ALA A 322 8.89 7.91 5.95
CA ALA A 322 10.00 7.83 5.01
C ALA A 322 9.58 7.58 3.55
N ASP A 323 8.34 7.20 3.31
CA ASP A 323 7.92 6.63 2.02
C ASP A 323 7.46 7.69 1.01
N LYS A 324 7.38 8.96 1.42
CA LYS A 324 6.97 10.05 0.55
C LYS A 324 8.03 11.14 0.49
N GLU A 325 8.29 11.64 -0.73
CA GLU A 325 9.01 12.89 -0.91
C GLU A 325 8.28 14.00 -0.16
N GLY A 326 9.03 14.84 0.57
CA GLY A 326 8.45 15.92 1.35
C GLY A 326 8.03 15.55 2.78
N SER A 327 8.40 14.39 3.30
CA SER A 327 8.27 14.04 4.72
C SER A 327 9.47 14.48 5.55
N VAL A 328 9.27 14.66 6.87
CA VAL A 328 10.33 15.07 7.80
C VAL A 328 11.53 14.12 7.77
N CYS A 329 11.28 12.80 7.84
CA CYS A 329 12.35 11.81 7.80
C CYS A 329 13.08 11.80 6.45
N THR A 330 12.37 11.94 5.33
CA THR A 330 13.00 11.99 4.00
C THR A 330 13.81 13.26 3.81
N GLU A 331 13.29 14.41 4.25
CA GLU A 331 14.01 15.69 4.15
C GLU A 331 15.24 15.70 5.06
N ALA A 332 15.16 15.11 6.28
CA ALA A 332 16.33 14.97 7.16
C ALA A 332 17.44 14.13 6.50
N LYS A 333 17.09 13.02 5.85
CA LYS A 333 18.04 12.21 5.04
C LYS A 333 18.66 13.02 3.90
N GLN A 334 17.86 13.84 3.22
CA GLN A 334 18.35 14.71 2.13
C GLN A 334 19.25 15.83 2.67
N CYS A 335 18.95 16.40 3.83
CA CYS A 335 19.80 17.39 4.49
C CYS A 335 21.16 16.79 4.86
N ALA A 336 21.17 15.62 5.47
CA ALA A 336 22.40 14.89 5.78
C ALA A 336 23.23 14.63 4.52
N ARG A 337 22.63 14.15 3.44
CA ARG A 337 23.31 13.92 2.16
C ARG A 337 23.90 15.22 1.57
N ARG A 338 23.12 16.34 1.58
CA ARG A 338 23.63 17.65 1.09
C ARG A 338 24.79 18.14 1.92
N ARG A 339 24.72 18.00 3.27
CA ARG A 339 25.81 18.35 4.19
C ARG A 339 27.08 17.57 3.87
N GLN A 340 26.99 16.27 3.65
CA GLN A 340 28.11 15.42 3.29
C GLN A 340 28.69 15.78 1.93
N SER A 341 27.85 16.00 0.91
CA SER A 341 28.31 16.40 -0.43
C SER A 341 29.09 17.71 -0.37
N LYS A 342 28.60 18.71 0.37
CA LYS A 342 29.28 19.99 0.56
C LYS A 342 30.62 19.82 1.26
N ALA A 343 30.66 19.04 2.35
CA ALA A 343 31.91 18.77 3.07
C ALA A 343 32.95 18.06 2.18
N LEU A 344 32.50 17.14 1.31
CA LEU A 344 33.38 16.45 0.36
C LEU A 344 33.94 17.40 -0.70
N GLU A 345 33.13 18.31 -1.24
CA GLU A 345 33.56 19.32 -2.21
C GLU A 345 34.59 20.29 -1.58
N GLU A 346 34.33 20.75 -0.36
CA GLU A 346 35.26 21.62 0.39
C GLU A 346 36.59 20.92 0.71
N ALA A 347 36.56 19.63 1.05
CA ALA A 347 37.75 18.82 1.28
C ALA A 347 38.58 18.66 -0.02
N ARG A 348 37.91 18.33 -1.12
CA ARG A 348 38.57 18.22 -2.44
C ARG A 348 39.20 19.54 -2.86
N ALA A 349 38.53 20.66 -2.64
CA ALA A 349 39.04 22.00 -2.98
C ALA A 349 40.24 22.38 -2.10
N SER A 350 40.30 21.92 -0.84
CA SER A 350 41.37 22.21 0.12
C SER A 350 42.48 21.16 0.16
N GLY A 351 42.37 20.09 -0.64
CA GLY A 351 43.35 18.98 -0.65
C GLY A 351 43.42 18.19 0.67
N LYS A 352 42.36 18.27 1.50
CA LYS A 352 42.27 17.58 2.78
C LYS A 352 41.48 16.30 2.66
N THR A 353 41.91 15.23 3.30
CA THR A 353 41.10 14.02 3.48
C THR A 353 40.28 14.21 4.75
N ILE A 354 38.93 14.11 4.63
CA ILE A 354 37.99 14.12 5.76
C ILE A 354 37.36 12.75 5.90
N ALA A 355 37.19 12.31 7.13
CA ALA A 355 36.32 11.21 7.47
C ALA A 355 34.86 11.74 7.38
N LEU A 356 34.04 11.16 6.50
CA LEU A 356 32.62 11.51 6.41
C LEU A 356 31.85 10.76 7.51
N GLU A 357 31.13 11.51 8.34
CA GLU A 357 30.14 10.93 9.23
C GLU A 357 28.85 10.67 8.44
N GLU A 358 28.67 9.45 7.95
CA GLU A 358 27.49 9.04 7.16
C GLU A 358 26.25 8.83 8.06
N VAL A 359 25.91 9.81 8.88
CA VAL A 359 24.83 9.77 9.86
C VAL A 359 23.90 10.98 9.70
N VAL A 360 22.62 10.77 10.05
CA VAL A 360 21.64 11.87 10.17
C VAL A 360 21.77 12.47 11.59
N THR A 361 21.82 13.78 11.68
CA THR A 361 21.98 14.54 12.94
C THR A 361 20.69 15.25 13.33
N MET A 362 20.61 15.74 14.59
CA MET A 362 19.47 16.55 15.05
C MET A 362 19.29 17.81 14.21
N ALA A 363 20.37 18.48 13.79
CA ALA A 363 20.31 19.65 12.91
C ALA A 363 19.67 19.38 11.53
N ASP A 364 19.80 18.15 11.01
CA ASP A 364 19.14 17.75 9.77
C ASP A 364 17.62 17.66 9.98
N PHE A 365 17.16 17.16 11.15
CA PHE A 365 15.75 17.17 11.54
C PHE A 365 15.21 18.58 11.79
N ASP A 366 15.98 19.45 12.44
CA ASP A 366 15.60 20.86 12.64
C ASP A 366 15.31 21.56 11.31
N SER A 367 16.18 21.34 10.33
CA SER A 367 16.02 21.87 8.98
C SER A 367 14.77 21.30 8.31
N ALA A 368 14.49 20.01 8.49
CA ALA A 368 13.33 19.34 7.91
C ALA A 368 12.00 19.87 8.53
N ILE A 369 11.92 19.98 9.86
CA ILE A 369 10.73 20.49 10.58
C ILE A 369 10.46 21.96 10.22
N THR A 370 11.51 22.77 10.00
CA THR A 370 11.34 24.15 9.57
C THR A 370 10.68 24.25 8.20
N LYS A 371 11.01 23.32 7.30
CA LYS A 371 10.54 23.29 5.91
C LYS A 371 9.16 22.69 5.76
N ILE A 372 8.86 21.62 6.49
CA ILE A 372 7.60 20.88 6.39
C ILE A 372 6.66 21.34 7.49
N LYS A 373 5.41 21.57 7.13
CA LYS A 373 4.37 22.02 8.08
C LYS A 373 3.19 21.06 8.05
N PRO A 374 2.44 20.91 9.15
CA PRO A 374 1.24 20.08 9.19
C PRO A 374 0.17 20.65 8.26
N ASN A 375 -0.54 19.76 7.53
CA ASN A 375 -1.56 20.14 6.55
C ASN A 375 -2.99 19.85 7.03
N THR A 376 -3.19 19.20 8.18
CA THR A 376 -4.52 18.87 8.68
C THR A 376 -5.13 20.10 9.36
N SER A 377 -6.25 20.62 8.84
CA SER A 377 -6.94 21.76 9.44
C SER A 377 -7.83 21.36 10.61
N ALA A 378 -8.00 22.26 11.59
CA ALA A 378 -8.88 22.06 12.73
C ALA A 378 -10.34 21.77 12.30
N ASP A 379 -10.88 22.53 11.34
CA ASP A 379 -12.24 22.35 10.80
C ASP A 379 -12.47 20.93 10.23
N LEU A 380 -11.42 20.32 9.66
CA LEU A 380 -11.51 18.98 9.12
C LEU A 380 -11.53 17.95 10.24
N LEU A 381 -10.74 18.14 11.30
CA LEU A 381 -10.72 17.29 12.49
C LEU A 381 -12.07 17.32 13.20
N GLU A 382 -12.68 18.49 13.40
CA GLU A 382 -14.02 18.62 13.97
C GLU A 382 -15.07 17.80 13.21
N LYS A 383 -15.01 17.80 11.87
CA LYS A 383 -15.93 16.97 11.05
C LYS A 383 -15.75 15.47 11.29
N TYR A 384 -14.52 15.00 11.48
CA TYR A 384 -14.28 13.59 11.80
C TYR A 384 -14.77 13.23 13.20
N ILE A 385 -14.53 14.10 14.18
CA ILE A 385 -15.00 13.94 15.56
C ILE A 385 -16.55 13.87 15.57
N ALA A 386 -17.20 14.82 14.90
CA ALA A 386 -18.66 14.83 14.79
C ALA A 386 -19.22 13.56 14.10
N PHE A 387 -18.54 13.05 13.08
CA PHE A 387 -18.92 11.79 12.42
C PHE A 387 -18.75 10.61 13.36
N ARG A 388 -17.61 10.52 14.06
CA ARG A 388 -17.32 9.48 15.05
C ARG A 388 -18.40 9.43 16.14
N ASP A 389 -18.70 10.58 16.73
CA ASP A 389 -19.65 10.66 17.86
C ASP A 389 -21.08 10.35 17.42
N ALA A 390 -21.44 10.68 16.17
CA ALA A 390 -22.78 10.37 15.61
C ALA A 390 -22.98 8.87 15.29
N HIS A 391 -21.92 8.10 15.05
CA HIS A 391 -22.01 6.70 14.65
C HIS A 391 -21.61 5.70 15.76
N GLY A 392 -21.20 6.20 16.93
CA GLY A 392 -20.74 5.37 18.05
C GLY A 392 -19.47 4.57 17.70
N ASP A 393 -18.65 5.15 16.84
CA ASP A 393 -17.49 4.50 16.26
C ASP A 393 -16.37 4.32 17.29
N ILE A 394 -15.52 3.35 17.04
CA ILE A 394 -14.38 3.05 17.91
C ILE A 394 -13.36 4.18 17.79
N PRO A 395 -13.01 4.87 18.87
CA PRO A 395 -12.00 5.91 18.83
C PRO A 395 -10.63 5.28 18.54
N GLY A 396 -10.07 5.58 17.39
CA GLY A 396 -8.65 5.46 17.17
C GLY A 396 -8.00 6.67 17.83
N VAL A 397 -7.17 6.43 18.82
CA VAL A 397 -6.58 7.46 19.67
C VAL A 397 -5.90 8.58 18.87
N GLY A 398 -6.33 9.77 19.17
CA GLY A 398 -5.65 11.03 19.03
C GLY A 398 -6.19 11.92 20.13
N GLU A 399 -5.62 11.84 21.33
CA GLU A 399 -5.90 12.83 22.37
C GLU A 399 -5.56 14.26 21.92
N ASP A 400 -4.69 14.37 20.90
CA ASP A 400 -4.35 15.65 20.25
C ASP A 400 -5.52 16.25 19.44
N ASP A 401 -6.52 15.44 19.03
CA ASP A 401 -7.68 15.93 18.26
C ASP A 401 -8.62 16.79 19.12
N SER A 402 -8.68 16.57 20.45
CA SER A 402 -9.54 17.30 21.37
C SER A 402 -8.97 18.65 21.81
N GLU A 403 -7.65 18.83 21.76
CA GLU A 403 -6.98 20.06 22.16
C GLU A 403 -6.77 21.05 21.01
N MET A 404 -6.96 20.65 19.74
CA MET A 404 -6.80 21.54 18.58
C MET A 404 -8.10 22.29 18.20
N GLY A 405 -9.25 21.95 18.81
CA GLY A 405 -10.55 22.60 18.60
C GLY A 405 -10.91 23.69 19.58
N GLY A 406 -10.00 24.06 20.46
CA GLY A 406 -10.27 25.06 21.52
C GLY A 406 -9.21 26.17 21.56
N ASP A 407 -9.32 27.15 20.63
CA ASP A 407 -8.89 28.54 20.80
C ASP A 407 -9.59 29.42 19.75
#